data_66829997b0351ee938b9601003778b48
#
_entry.id   66829997b0351ee938b9601003778b48
#
_cell.length_a   1.000
_cell.length_b   1.000
_cell.length_c   1.000
_cell.angle_alpha   90.00
_cell.angle_beta   90.00
_cell.angle_gamma   90.00
#
_symmetry.space_group_name_H-M   'P 1'
#
loop_
_entity.id
_entity.type
_entity.pdbx_description
1 polymer ?
#
loop_
_entity_poly.entity_id
_entity_poly.type
_entity_poly.pdbx_seq_one_letter_code
_entity_poly.pdbx_strand_id
1 'polypeptide(L)'
;MLVYPDDRVLVAVMNNLEDWRRVQEEGWYRIPTKQAPTGTPNFDWIAFYFSKVFKENKWAIHFYAPVLGHELLTRRDLIPTEPDHPRAGEWYYRLALGSLHHKLPPIVSDTWRRIVFIVTSGDRFEAAEEIKDLLADYSPTGHPFVTLKEEQRKFESDES
;
A
#
# COMPACT_ATOMS: atom_id res chain seq x y z
N MET A 1 17.12 7.45 7.87
CA MET A 1 17.05 6.03 7.50
C MET A 1 17.04 5.93 5.98
N LEU A 2 17.93 5.13 5.42
CA LEU A 2 18.09 5.02 3.97
C LEU A 2 17.39 3.78 3.45
N VAL A 3 16.85 3.88 2.22
CA VAL A 3 16.31 2.74 1.50
C VAL A 3 17.49 2.04 0.81
N TYR A 4 17.69 0.77 1.11
CA TYR A 4 18.74 -0.02 0.48
C TYR A 4 18.20 -0.71 -0.79
N PRO A 5 19.08 -1.01 -1.77
CA PRO A 5 18.64 -1.56 -3.06
C PRO A 5 17.82 -2.85 -2.94
N ASP A 6 18.13 -3.71 -1.98
CA ASP A 6 17.46 -5.00 -1.78
C ASP A 6 16.32 -4.94 -0.75
N ASP A 7 16.02 -3.76 -0.20
CA ASP A 7 14.89 -3.61 0.70
C ASP A 7 13.58 -3.99 -0.02
N ARG A 8 12.66 -4.56 0.76
CA ARG A 8 11.34 -4.91 0.26
C ARG A 8 10.40 -3.77 0.50
N VAL A 9 9.80 -3.26 -0.56
CA VAL A 9 8.89 -2.11 -0.52
C VAL A 9 7.50 -2.57 -0.92
N LEU A 10 6.52 -2.30 -0.06
CA LEU A 10 5.12 -2.49 -0.37
C LEU A 10 4.51 -1.16 -0.76
N VAL A 11 3.97 -1.08 -1.98
CA VAL A 11 3.15 0.07 -2.38
C VAL A 11 1.70 -0.31 -2.12
N ALA A 12 1.01 0.50 -1.33
CA ALA A 12 -0.37 0.26 -0.94
C ALA A 12 -1.25 1.45 -1.32
N VAL A 13 -2.45 1.17 -1.82
CA VAL A 13 -3.39 2.24 -2.12
C VAL A 13 -3.86 2.91 -0.83
N MET A 14 -3.88 4.23 -0.87
CA MET A 14 -4.50 5.03 0.20
C MET A 14 -5.75 5.67 -0.39
N ASN A 15 -6.90 5.12 -0.05
CA ASN A 15 -8.19 5.54 -0.59
C ASN A 15 -9.16 6.04 0.47
N ASN A 16 -8.67 6.28 1.68
CA ASN A 16 -9.48 6.66 2.83
C ASN A 16 -8.76 7.75 3.62
N LEU A 17 -9.39 8.90 3.74
CA LEU A 17 -8.77 10.05 4.42
C LEU A 17 -8.55 9.79 5.91
N GLU A 18 -9.42 8.99 6.54
CA GLU A 18 -9.26 8.64 7.94
C GLU A 18 -8.08 7.70 8.16
N ASP A 19 -7.87 6.74 7.25
CA ASP A 19 -6.68 5.88 7.31
C ASP A 19 -5.41 6.69 7.11
N TRP A 20 -5.45 7.70 6.24
CA TRP A 20 -4.31 8.60 6.05
C TRP A 20 -4.03 9.41 7.33
N ARG A 21 -5.07 9.89 8.00
CA ARG A 21 -4.92 10.56 9.30
C ARG A 21 -4.23 9.65 10.31
N ARG A 22 -4.64 8.37 10.37
CA ARG A 22 -4.02 7.40 11.28
C ARG A 22 -2.53 7.20 10.99
N VAL A 23 -2.17 7.13 9.72
CA VAL A 23 -0.76 7.04 9.31
C VAL A 23 0.02 8.26 9.80
N GLN A 24 -0.52 9.45 9.56
CA GLN A 24 0.14 10.70 9.91
C GLN A 24 0.21 10.95 11.41
N GLU A 25 -0.88 10.72 12.12
CA GLU A 25 -1.00 11.09 13.52
C GLU A 25 -0.71 9.94 14.48
N GLU A 26 -1.04 8.71 14.09
CA GLU A 26 -0.92 7.55 14.96
C GLU A 26 0.18 6.58 14.53
N GLY A 27 0.68 6.72 13.32
CA GLY A 27 1.83 5.94 12.85
C GLY A 27 1.54 4.48 12.57
N TRP A 28 0.36 4.16 12.03
CA TRP A 28 0.05 2.77 11.67
C TRP A 28 -0.86 2.69 10.44
N TYR A 29 -0.78 1.54 9.76
CA TYR A 29 -1.61 1.23 8.61
C TYR A 29 -2.13 -0.19 8.73
N ARG A 30 -3.36 -0.43 8.29
CA ARG A 30 -4.01 -1.74 8.37
C ARG A 30 -4.17 -2.36 6.99
N ILE A 31 -3.94 -3.68 6.91
CA ILE A 31 -4.14 -4.45 5.69
C ILE A 31 -5.00 -5.67 6.04
N PRO A 32 -6.19 -5.83 5.40
CA PRO A 32 -6.99 -7.03 5.61
C PRO A 32 -6.19 -8.28 5.23
N THR A 33 -6.19 -9.29 6.07
CA THR A 33 -5.41 -10.51 5.80
C THR A 33 -5.84 -11.18 4.50
N LYS A 34 -7.11 -11.09 4.14
CA LYS A 34 -7.66 -11.67 2.93
C LYS A 34 -7.12 -11.04 1.65
N GLN A 35 -6.67 -9.79 1.72
CA GLN A 35 -6.19 -9.03 0.57
C GLN A 35 -4.68 -8.84 0.58
N ALA A 36 -4.02 -9.28 1.65
CA ALA A 36 -2.60 -9.03 1.84
C ALA A 36 -1.77 -9.75 0.77
N PRO A 37 -0.81 -9.04 0.13
CA PRO A 37 0.07 -9.68 -0.83
C PRO A 37 1.01 -10.67 -0.15
N THR A 38 1.53 -11.62 -0.94
CA THR A 38 2.51 -12.59 -0.46
C THR A 38 3.71 -11.86 0.15
N GLY A 39 4.11 -12.29 1.32
CA GLY A 39 5.21 -11.67 2.05
C GLY A 39 4.79 -10.68 3.13
N THR A 40 3.52 -10.29 3.16
CA THR A 40 2.99 -9.49 4.27
C THR A 40 3.06 -10.32 5.56
N PRO A 41 3.52 -9.77 6.68
CA PRO A 41 3.81 -8.36 6.90
C PRO A 41 5.30 -7.97 6.78
N ASN A 42 6.14 -8.81 6.22
CA ASN A 42 7.59 -8.66 6.24
C ASN A 42 8.11 -7.74 5.14
N PHE A 43 7.76 -6.45 5.25
CA PHE A 43 8.29 -5.41 4.38
C PHE A 43 9.16 -4.45 5.19
N ASP A 44 10.19 -3.89 4.53
CA ASP A 44 11.05 -2.88 5.15
C ASP A 44 10.44 -1.50 5.07
N TRP A 45 9.72 -1.23 3.97
CA TRP A 45 9.10 0.06 3.71
C TRP A 45 7.70 -0.11 3.16
N ILE A 46 6.85 0.87 3.45
CA ILE A 46 5.54 1.01 2.80
C ILE A 46 5.44 2.38 2.16
N ALA A 47 4.97 2.41 0.91
CA ALA A 47 4.74 3.63 0.16
C ALA A 47 3.25 3.73 -0.15
N PHE A 48 2.71 4.94 -0.14
CA PHE A 48 1.26 5.14 -0.28
C PHE A 48 0.93 5.73 -1.64
N TYR A 49 0.15 4.97 -2.42
CA TYR A 49 -0.38 5.44 -3.69
C TYR A 49 -1.73 6.12 -3.44
N PHE A 50 -1.80 7.40 -3.70
CA PHE A 50 -2.99 8.20 -3.44
C PHE A 50 -4.04 8.02 -4.52
N SER A 51 -5.24 7.62 -4.12
CA SER A 51 -6.38 7.49 -5.01
C SER A 51 -7.03 8.86 -5.27
N LYS A 52 -8.12 8.85 -6.04
CA LYS A 52 -8.84 10.06 -6.43
C LYS A 52 -9.35 10.92 -5.26
N VAL A 53 -9.50 10.34 -4.06
CA VAL A 53 -9.95 11.09 -2.88
C VAL A 53 -8.97 12.18 -2.47
N PHE A 54 -7.73 12.09 -2.93
CA PHE A 54 -6.69 13.08 -2.63
C PHE A 54 -6.64 14.24 -3.65
N LYS A 55 -7.59 14.28 -4.56
CA LYS A 55 -7.78 15.41 -5.50
C LYS A 55 -6.53 15.70 -6.33
N GLU A 56 -5.90 16.86 -6.14
CA GLU A 56 -4.71 17.28 -6.89
C GLU A 56 -3.47 16.42 -6.64
N ASN A 57 -3.41 15.71 -5.51
CA ASN A 57 -2.32 14.80 -5.18
C ASN A 57 -2.60 13.35 -5.60
N LYS A 58 -3.70 13.12 -6.29
CA LYS A 58 -4.13 11.77 -6.69
C LYS A 58 -3.20 11.16 -7.73
N TRP A 59 -3.30 9.84 -7.85
CA TRP A 59 -2.60 9.03 -8.85
C TRP A 59 -1.09 9.12 -8.75
N ALA A 60 -0.59 9.20 -7.52
CA ALA A 60 0.84 9.31 -7.29
C ALA A 60 1.24 8.80 -5.91
N ILE A 61 2.52 8.46 -5.78
CA ILE A 61 3.16 8.16 -4.50
C ILE A 61 3.94 9.39 -4.07
N HIS A 62 3.52 10.01 -2.98
CA HIS A 62 4.18 11.18 -2.41
C HIS A 62 4.92 10.88 -1.11
N PHE A 63 4.54 9.83 -0.40
CA PHE A 63 5.06 9.53 0.93
C PHE A 63 5.35 8.06 1.10
N TYR A 64 6.35 7.76 1.92
CA TYR A 64 6.69 6.41 2.32
C TYR A 64 7.22 6.42 3.76
N ALA A 65 7.22 5.26 4.40
CA ALA A 65 7.65 5.15 5.79
C ALA A 65 8.29 3.77 6.03
N PRO A 66 9.24 3.68 6.98
CA PRO A 66 9.76 2.38 7.37
C PRO A 66 8.71 1.61 8.16
N VAL A 67 8.67 0.30 7.95
CA VAL A 67 7.82 -0.60 8.73
C VAL A 67 8.64 -1.07 9.94
N LEU A 68 8.23 -0.66 11.12
CA LEU A 68 8.96 -0.94 12.36
C LEU A 68 8.55 -2.26 12.99
N GLY A 69 7.33 -2.71 12.73
CA GLY A 69 6.81 -3.93 13.29
C GLY A 69 5.39 -4.18 12.84
N HIS A 70 4.80 -5.27 13.31
CA HIS A 70 3.45 -5.64 12.91
C HIS A 70 2.74 -6.41 14.01
N GLU A 71 1.40 -6.39 13.95
CA GLU A 71 0.53 -7.18 14.80
C GLU A 71 -0.61 -7.73 13.97
N LEU A 72 -1.17 -8.85 14.41
CA LEU A 72 -2.36 -9.44 13.81
C LEU A 72 -3.52 -9.21 14.76
N LEU A 73 -4.49 -8.40 14.36
CA LEU A 73 -5.60 -7.95 15.20
C LEU A 73 -6.91 -8.03 14.44
N THR A 74 -8.02 -8.11 15.19
CA THR A 74 -9.33 -7.98 14.57
C THR A 74 -9.66 -6.50 14.35
N ARG A 75 -10.59 -6.21 13.44
CA ARG A 75 -11.02 -4.84 13.23
C ARG A 75 -11.57 -4.21 14.52
N ARG A 76 -12.25 -5.02 15.33
CA ARG A 76 -12.76 -4.56 16.63
C ARG A 76 -11.64 -4.04 17.54
N ASP A 77 -10.50 -4.72 17.53
CA ASP A 77 -9.35 -4.30 18.33
C ASP A 77 -8.71 -3.02 17.76
N LEU A 78 -8.70 -2.87 16.43
CA LEU A 78 -8.12 -1.71 15.76
C LEU A 78 -8.98 -0.47 15.91
N ILE A 79 -10.31 -0.64 15.83
CA ILE A 79 -11.28 0.45 15.86
C ILE A 79 -12.36 0.10 16.89
N PRO A 80 -12.04 0.27 18.20
CA PRO A 80 -12.96 -0.12 19.26
C PRO A 80 -14.26 0.67 19.30
N THR A 81 -14.30 1.83 18.64
CA THR A 81 -15.48 2.68 18.59
C THR A 81 -16.58 2.14 17.68
N GLU A 82 -16.29 1.09 16.91
CA GLU A 82 -17.25 0.48 15.99
C GLU A 82 -17.37 -1.03 16.24
N PRO A 83 -17.76 -1.44 17.47
CA PRO A 83 -17.76 -2.87 17.82
C PRO A 83 -18.78 -3.70 17.05
N ASP A 84 -19.83 -3.05 16.56
CA ASP A 84 -20.92 -3.73 15.84
C ASP A 84 -20.80 -3.63 14.31
N HIS A 85 -19.66 -3.14 13.83
CA HIS A 85 -19.42 -3.09 12.39
C HIS A 85 -19.47 -4.49 11.78
N PRO A 86 -20.05 -4.65 10.56
CA PRO A 86 -20.15 -5.98 9.92
C PRO A 86 -18.84 -6.72 9.79
N ARG A 87 -17.72 -5.99 9.71
CA ARG A 87 -16.38 -6.57 9.58
C ARG A 87 -15.60 -6.56 10.90
N ALA A 88 -16.24 -6.33 12.02
CA ALA A 88 -15.57 -6.22 13.32
C ALA A 88 -14.73 -7.44 13.68
N GLY A 89 -15.13 -8.63 13.24
CA GLY A 89 -14.40 -9.87 13.48
C GLY A 89 -13.33 -10.22 12.44
N GLU A 90 -13.19 -9.45 11.38
CA GLU A 90 -12.18 -9.72 10.37
C GLU A 90 -10.79 -9.40 10.88
N TRP A 91 -9.80 -10.19 10.40
CA TRP A 91 -8.42 -10.05 10.81
C TRP A 91 -7.66 -9.10 9.89
N TYR A 92 -6.78 -8.32 10.50
CA TYR A 92 -5.94 -7.33 9.81
C TYR A 92 -4.52 -7.43 10.31
N TYR A 93 -3.57 -7.17 9.42
CA TYR A 93 -2.22 -6.81 9.84
C TYR A 93 -2.21 -5.32 10.17
N ARG A 94 -1.70 -5.00 11.36
CA ARG A 94 -1.45 -3.61 11.75
C ARG A 94 0.05 -3.38 11.64
N LEU A 95 0.45 -2.54 10.70
CA LEU A 95 1.85 -2.21 10.50
C LEU A 95 2.18 -0.97 11.30
N ALA A 96 3.16 -1.08 12.21
CA ALA A 96 3.68 0.07 12.94
C ALA A 96 4.70 0.77 12.05
N LEU A 97 4.56 2.08 11.89
CA LEU A 97 5.33 2.86 10.95
C LEU A 97 6.23 3.86 11.64
N GLY A 98 7.43 4.06 11.09
CA GLY A 98 8.29 5.17 11.48
C GLY A 98 7.85 6.46 10.80
N SER A 99 8.73 7.46 10.83
CA SER A 99 8.43 8.78 10.27
C SER A 99 8.15 8.72 8.78
N LEU A 100 7.16 9.50 8.34
CA LEU A 100 6.88 9.66 6.93
C LEU A 100 8.02 10.40 6.23
N HIS A 101 8.45 9.87 5.11
CA HIS A 101 9.41 10.49 4.21
C HIS A 101 8.67 10.97 2.97
N HIS A 102 9.08 12.12 2.46
CA HIS A 102 8.50 12.64 1.23
C HIS A 102 9.27 12.07 0.03
N LYS A 103 8.56 11.45 -0.90
CA LYS A 103 9.17 10.94 -2.15
C LYS A 103 9.28 12.07 -3.15
N LEU A 104 10.50 12.51 -3.45
CA LEU A 104 10.78 13.61 -4.37
C LEU A 104 11.77 13.14 -5.44
N PRO A 105 11.40 13.27 -6.72
CA PRO A 105 10.07 13.59 -7.21
C PRO A 105 9.06 12.48 -6.90
N PRO A 106 7.75 12.78 -6.90
CA PRO A 106 6.75 11.74 -6.67
C PRO A 106 6.73 10.72 -7.81
N ILE A 107 6.31 9.50 -7.50
CA ILE A 107 6.11 8.46 -8.52
C ILE A 107 4.67 8.59 -9.00
N VAL A 108 4.49 8.90 -10.27
CA VAL A 108 3.18 9.19 -10.83
C VAL A 108 2.63 8.01 -11.62
N SER A 109 1.29 7.88 -11.68
CA SER A 109 0.66 6.92 -12.55
C SER A 109 0.22 7.61 -13.85
N ASP A 110 0.81 7.17 -14.95
CA ASP A 110 0.47 7.70 -16.26
C ASP A 110 -0.82 7.06 -16.79
N THR A 111 -0.89 5.73 -16.72
CA THR A 111 -2.02 4.97 -17.27
C THR A 111 -2.79 4.16 -16.23
N TRP A 112 -2.11 3.63 -15.24
CA TRP A 112 -2.73 2.75 -14.24
C TRP A 112 -3.28 3.57 -13.09
N ARG A 113 -4.61 3.64 -13.00
CA ARG A 113 -5.29 4.42 -11.95
C ARG A 113 -5.65 3.56 -10.74
N ARG A 114 -5.98 2.29 -10.99
CA ARG A 114 -6.50 1.38 -9.97
C ARG A 114 -5.42 0.38 -9.56
N ILE A 115 -4.81 0.65 -8.42
CA ILE A 115 -3.76 -0.17 -7.84
C ILE A 115 -4.17 -0.48 -6.41
N VAL A 116 -4.08 -1.74 -6.01
CA VAL A 116 -4.27 -2.11 -4.60
C VAL A 116 -2.92 -2.26 -3.94
N PHE A 117 -2.09 -3.16 -4.45
CA PHE A 117 -0.75 -3.38 -3.92
C PHE A 117 0.25 -3.63 -5.05
N ILE A 118 1.48 -3.16 -4.84
CA ILE A 118 2.63 -3.50 -5.67
C ILE A 118 3.77 -3.87 -4.73
N VAL A 119 4.40 -5.02 -4.97
CA VAL A 119 5.60 -5.41 -4.23
C VAL A 119 6.80 -5.10 -5.12
N THR A 120 7.73 -4.31 -4.60
CA THR A 120 8.91 -3.89 -5.36
C THR A 120 10.16 -3.88 -4.47
N SER A 121 11.27 -3.49 -5.03
CA SER A 121 12.55 -3.40 -4.33
C SER A 121 12.97 -1.95 -4.12
N GLY A 122 13.90 -1.73 -3.18
CA GLY A 122 14.39 -0.39 -2.87
C GLY A 122 15.01 0.32 -4.05
N ASP A 123 15.80 -0.40 -4.85
CA ASP A 123 16.46 0.18 -6.03
C ASP A 123 15.44 0.67 -7.07
N ARG A 124 14.38 -0.12 -7.33
CA ARG A 124 13.31 0.28 -8.25
C ARG A 124 12.52 1.45 -7.71
N PHE A 125 12.22 1.41 -6.41
CA PHE A 125 11.48 2.48 -5.76
C PHE A 125 12.22 3.82 -5.84
N GLU A 126 13.53 3.81 -5.59
CA GLU A 126 14.34 5.02 -5.63
C GLU A 126 14.47 5.59 -7.04
N ALA A 127 14.56 4.72 -8.05
CA ALA A 127 14.77 5.13 -9.44
C ALA A 127 13.48 5.45 -10.19
N ALA A 128 12.32 5.02 -9.69
CA ALA A 128 11.06 5.12 -10.40
C ALA A 128 10.59 6.57 -10.56
N GLU A 129 10.08 6.88 -11.74
CA GLU A 129 9.39 8.14 -12.03
C GLU A 129 7.91 7.88 -12.28
N GLU A 130 7.56 6.69 -12.78
CA GLU A 130 6.20 6.24 -13.03
C GLU A 130 5.96 4.90 -12.33
N ILE A 131 4.68 4.60 -12.09
CA ILE A 131 4.30 3.35 -11.41
C ILE A 131 4.84 2.12 -12.13
N LYS A 132 4.85 2.10 -13.46
CA LYS A 132 5.36 0.95 -14.22
C LYS A 132 6.84 0.67 -13.95
N ASP A 133 7.60 1.68 -13.54
CA ASP A 133 9.03 1.53 -13.24
C ASP A 133 9.28 0.71 -11.98
N LEU A 134 8.25 0.50 -11.17
CA LEU A 134 8.33 -0.32 -9.95
C LEU A 134 8.34 -1.81 -10.27
N LEU A 135 7.98 -2.18 -11.50
CA LEU A 135 7.88 -3.56 -11.93
C LEU A 135 9.24 -4.09 -12.38
N ALA A 136 9.60 -5.30 -11.91
CA ALA A 136 10.92 -5.88 -12.14
C ALA A 136 11.23 -6.09 -13.62
N ASP A 137 10.32 -6.77 -14.30
CA ASP A 137 10.41 -7.01 -15.74
C ASP A 137 9.00 -6.85 -16.27
N TYR A 138 8.79 -5.82 -17.05
CA TYR A 138 7.50 -5.70 -17.70
C TYR A 138 7.43 -6.73 -18.83
N SER A 139 7.14 -7.95 -18.43
CA SER A 139 6.82 -9.02 -19.36
C SER A 139 5.30 -9.18 -19.39
N PRO A 140 4.67 -9.15 -20.54
CA PRO A 140 3.23 -9.41 -20.62
C PRO A 140 2.84 -10.83 -20.21
N THR A 141 3.82 -11.70 -19.98
CA THR A 141 3.56 -13.10 -19.60
C THR A 141 3.86 -13.34 -18.13
N GLY A 142 2.80 -13.32 -17.30
CA GLY A 142 2.86 -13.88 -15.95
C GLY A 142 3.62 -13.14 -14.89
N HIS A 143 3.87 -11.87 -15.05
CA HIS A 143 4.54 -11.10 -14.01
C HIS A 143 3.60 -10.88 -12.80
N PRO A 144 4.08 -11.02 -11.55
CA PRO A 144 3.23 -10.90 -10.34
C PRO A 144 2.40 -9.61 -10.28
N PHE A 145 2.94 -8.51 -10.78
CA PHE A 145 2.25 -7.23 -10.72
C PHE A 145 1.08 -7.14 -11.69
N VAL A 146 1.19 -7.80 -12.83
CA VAL A 146 0.09 -7.90 -13.78
C VAL A 146 -1.04 -8.72 -13.15
N THR A 147 -0.70 -9.80 -12.45
CA THR A 147 -1.68 -10.62 -11.73
C THR A 147 -2.42 -9.81 -10.68
N LEU A 148 -1.73 -8.98 -9.90
CA LEU A 148 -2.36 -8.13 -8.90
C LEU A 148 -3.35 -7.16 -9.54
N LYS A 149 -3.01 -6.60 -10.69
CA LYS A 149 -3.90 -5.71 -11.42
C LYS A 149 -5.16 -6.41 -11.89
N GLU A 150 -5.04 -7.66 -12.35
CA GLU A 150 -6.19 -8.47 -12.77
C GLU A 150 -7.06 -8.84 -11.58
N GLU A 151 -6.48 -9.22 -10.48
CA GLU A 151 -7.20 -9.50 -9.24
C GLU A 151 -8.00 -8.28 -8.78
N GLN A 152 -7.41 -7.11 -8.89
CA GLN A 152 -8.08 -5.87 -8.56
C GLN A 152 -9.31 -5.64 -9.44
N ARG A 153 -9.21 -5.92 -10.74
CA ARG A 153 -10.34 -5.79 -11.66
C ARG A 153 -11.48 -6.73 -11.27
N LYS A 154 -11.16 -7.96 -10.91
CA LYS A 154 -12.16 -8.93 -10.45
C LYS A 154 -12.84 -8.43 -9.18
N PHE A 155 -12.08 -7.92 -8.23
CA PHE A 155 -12.60 -7.39 -6.98
C PHE A 155 -13.58 -6.26 -7.23
N GLU A 156 -13.26 -5.34 -8.13
CA GLU A 156 -14.13 -4.22 -8.47
C GLU A 156 -15.40 -4.66 -9.20
N SER A 157 -15.31 -5.65 -10.06
CA SER A 157 -16.49 -6.18 -10.76
C SER A 157 -17.43 -6.90 -9.80
N ASP A 158 -16.90 -7.52 -8.76
CA ASP A 158 -17.70 -8.20 -7.75
C ASP A 158 -18.43 -7.21 -6.82
N GLU A 159 -17.95 -5.97 -6.71
CA GLU A 159 -18.59 -4.93 -5.91
C GLU A 159 -19.67 -4.16 -6.68
N SER A 160 -19.70 -4.30 -7.95
CA SER A 160 -20.70 -3.66 -8.77
C SER A 160 -21.93 -4.56 -8.96
#